data_bbde8c533c8f115a9a320ee56f5856c2
#
_entry.id   bbde8c533c8f115a9a320ee56f5856c2
#
_cell.length_a   1.000
_cell.length_b   1.000
_cell.length_c   1.000
_cell.angle_alpha   90.00
_cell.angle_beta   90.00
_cell.angle_gamma   90.00
#
_symmetry.space_group_name_H-M   'P 1'
#
loop_
_entity.id
_entity.type
_entity.pdbx_description
1 polymer ?
#
loop_
_entity_poly.entity_id
_entity_poly.type
_entity_poly.pdbx_seq_one_letter_code
_entity_poly.pdbx_strand_id
1 'polypeptide(L)'
;MKVAVSQLRVEENSQHLDDILETIAYAADQVDLVCFPEYFLGKLAPEPMPSPAVAAIQEVARLAKVNVVCGVTRDLRHGDGSYLTSMVIDRAGQIVARLDKTCLYPAEQLWYRAGQGQLWAELDGGIGIGVLAGFDLLRADLVRAAVREGAQLLIAQFAADSPEYLETVRSAISTRALEHLAPVVAVGQLGNFFGREYIGGSTVVRPTLSGAGVPGPVERILAMEDEEDMWVVELDLDAFREMRHRFSYYDPPRIPRAL
;
A
#
# COMPACT_ATOMS: atom_id res chain seq x y z
N MET A 1 8.30 10.61 -9.18
CA MET A 1 6.90 10.18 -8.98
C MET A 1 6.33 10.92 -7.79
N LYS A 2 5.19 11.56 -7.96
CA LYS A 2 4.46 12.23 -6.88
C LYS A 2 3.35 11.31 -6.36
N VAL A 3 3.33 11.08 -5.05
CA VAL A 3 2.38 10.17 -4.40
C VAL A 3 1.58 10.93 -3.35
N ALA A 4 0.26 10.86 -3.44
CA ALA A 4 -0.64 11.33 -2.40
C ALA A 4 -0.88 10.21 -1.38
N VAL A 5 -0.65 10.54 -0.12
CA VAL A 5 -0.88 9.69 1.05
C VAL A 5 -2.16 10.19 1.72
N SER A 6 -3.25 9.47 1.59
CA SER A 6 -4.55 9.89 2.12
C SER A 6 -4.88 9.13 3.41
N GLN A 7 -4.72 9.81 4.55
CA GLN A 7 -5.14 9.30 5.85
C GLN A 7 -6.59 9.70 6.09
N LEU A 8 -7.50 8.78 5.81
CA LEU A 8 -8.93 9.01 5.97
C LEU A 8 -9.41 8.59 7.36
N ARG A 9 -10.35 9.38 7.89
CA ARG A 9 -11.14 8.98 9.05
C ARG A 9 -12.33 8.14 8.59
N VAL A 10 -12.31 6.88 8.94
CA VAL A 10 -13.35 5.91 8.57
C VAL A 10 -14.20 5.60 9.78
N GLU A 11 -15.49 5.86 9.66
CA GLU A 11 -16.49 5.52 10.68
C GLU A 11 -17.39 4.41 10.16
N GLU A 12 -17.86 3.55 11.04
CA GLU A 12 -18.73 2.45 10.69
C GLU A 12 -20.03 2.95 10.06
N ASN A 13 -20.38 2.43 8.89
CA ASN A 13 -21.57 2.79 8.11
C ASN A 13 -21.63 4.24 7.63
N SER A 14 -20.55 5.00 7.67
CA SER A 14 -20.49 6.33 7.08
C SER A 14 -20.35 6.27 5.56
N GLN A 15 -20.78 7.34 4.88
CA GLN A 15 -20.68 7.46 3.43
C GLN A 15 -19.39 8.19 3.04
N HIS A 16 -18.23 7.53 3.24
CA HIS A 16 -16.93 8.10 2.87
C HIS A 16 -16.64 8.10 1.37
N LEU A 17 -17.56 7.58 0.56
CA LEU A 17 -17.28 7.49 -0.87
C LEU A 17 -17.09 8.87 -1.50
N ASP A 18 -17.90 9.84 -1.11
CA ASP A 18 -17.81 11.20 -1.66
C ASP A 18 -16.45 11.84 -1.31
N ASP A 19 -15.97 11.69 -0.07
CA ASP A 19 -14.66 12.18 0.37
C ASP A 19 -13.51 11.51 -0.41
N ILE A 20 -13.63 10.21 -0.68
CA ILE A 20 -12.67 9.46 -1.50
C ILE A 20 -12.64 9.98 -2.94
N LEU A 21 -13.83 10.19 -3.54
CA LEU A 21 -13.94 10.70 -4.91
C LEU A 21 -13.41 12.13 -5.02
N GLU A 22 -13.71 13.00 -4.04
CA GLU A 22 -13.19 14.35 -3.95
C GLU A 22 -11.66 14.36 -3.79
N THR A 23 -11.11 13.48 -2.95
CA THR A 23 -9.66 13.32 -2.78
C THR A 23 -8.97 12.97 -4.10
N ILE A 24 -9.53 12.01 -4.86
CA ILE A 24 -8.98 11.62 -6.17
C ILE A 24 -9.12 12.76 -7.18
N ALA A 25 -10.26 13.44 -7.20
CA ALA A 25 -10.48 14.58 -8.10
C ALA A 25 -9.54 15.76 -7.80
N TYR A 26 -9.30 16.05 -6.52
CA TYR A 26 -8.36 17.09 -6.08
C TYR A 26 -6.90 16.76 -6.45
N ALA A 27 -6.56 15.48 -6.47
CA ALA A 27 -5.23 15.01 -6.86
C ALA A 27 -4.95 15.13 -8.38
N ALA A 28 -5.97 15.44 -9.20
CA ALA A 28 -5.84 15.57 -10.65
C ALA A 28 -4.71 16.55 -11.02
N ASP A 29 -3.91 16.18 -12.02
CA ASP A 29 -2.75 16.95 -12.53
C ASP A 29 -1.66 17.29 -11.49
N GLN A 30 -1.82 16.88 -10.22
CA GLN A 30 -0.86 17.20 -9.15
C GLN A 30 0.01 16.00 -8.77
N VAL A 31 -0.54 14.77 -8.86
CA VAL A 31 0.15 13.55 -8.44
C VAL A 31 0.04 12.44 -9.49
N ASP A 32 0.91 11.45 -9.36
CA ASP A 32 0.93 10.26 -10.22
C ASP A 32 0.13 9.10 -9.63
N LEU A 33 0.00 9.06 -8.30
CA LEU A 33 -0.63 7.97 -7.55
C LEU A 33 -1.30 8.51 -6.29
N VAL A 34 -2.52 8.03 -6.02
CA VAL A 34 -3.21 8.22 -4.73
C VAL A 34 -3.27 6.88 -3.99
N CYS A 35 -2.93 6.89 -2.70
CA CYS A 35 -2.93 5.69 -1.86
C CYS A 35 -3.90 5.86 -0.68
N PHE A 36 -4.78 4.87 -0.49
CA PHE A 36 -5.75 4.80 0.59
C PHE A 36 -5.41 3.72 1.63
N PRO A 37 -5.86 3.87 2.88
CA PRO A 37 -5.56 2.94 3.98
C PRO A 37 -6.38 1.64 3.90
N GLU A 38 -6.11 0.73 4.83
CA GLU A 38 -6.91 -0.49 5.04
C GLU A 38 -8.36 -0.11 5.40
N TYR A 39 -9.36 -0.86 4.93
CA TYR A 39 -10.80 -0.66 5.18
C TYR A 39 -11.39 0.71 4.77
N PHE A 40 -10.77 1.41 3.87
CA PHE A 40 -11.07 2.81 3.49
C PHE A 40 -12.55 3.10 3.10
N LEU A 41 -13.33 2.10 2.70
CA LEU A 41 -14.76 2.27 2.37
C LEU A 41 -15.70 2.19 3.58
N GLY A 42 -15.22 1.84 4.77
CA GLY A 42 -16.04 1.73 5.98
C GLY A 42 -17.17 0.69 5.92
N LYS A 43 -17.23 -0.14 4.89
CA LYS A 43 -18.29 -1.12 4.70
C LYS A 43 -17.98 -2.45 5.40
N LEU A 44 -18.98 -2.99 6.09
CA LEU A 44 -18.88 -4.27 6.80
C LEU A 44 -19.18 -5.48 5.92
N ALA A 45 -20.13 -5.37 5.00
CA ALA A 45 -20.54 -6.49 4.15
C ALA A 45 -19.57 -6.71 2.98
N PRO A 46 -19.19 -7.96 2.68
CA PRO A 46 -18.49 -8.28 1.44
C PRO A 46 -19.39 -8.03 0.23
N GLU A 47 -18.81 -7.46 -0.85
CA GLU A 47 -19.49 -7.19 -2.11
C GLU A 47 -18.72 -7.82 -3.28
N PRO A 48 -19.40 -8.28 -4.34
CA PRO A 48 -18.70 -8.65 -5.58
C PRO A 48 -17.95 -7.45 -6.17
N MET A 49 -16.73 -7.68 -6.66
CA MET A 49 -15.91 -6.59 -7.24
C MET A 49 -15.89 -6.63 -8.78
N PRO A 50 -15.95 -5.44 -9.45
CA PRO A 50 -16.01 -4.13 -8.82
C PRO A 50 -17.39 -3.84 -8.21
N SER A 51 -17.41 -3.35 -6.98
CA SER A 51 -18.62 -2.83 -6.36
C SER A 51 -19.01 -1.47 -6.98
N PRO A 52 -20.23 -0.96 -6.77
CA PRO A 52 -20.60 0.38 -7.22
C PRO A 52 -19.64 1.47 -6.76
N ALA A 53 -19.11 1.37 -5.53
CA ALA A 53 -18.12 2.30 -5.02
C ALA A 53 -16.80 2.22 -5.80
N VAL A 54 -16.30 1.01 -6.05
CA VAL A 54 -15.09 0.82 -6.86
C VAL A 54 -15.29 1.29 -8.29
N ALA A 55 -16.46 1.06 -8.89
CA ALA A 55 -16.79 1.55 -10.23
C ALA A 55 -16.78 3.10 -10.29
N ALA A 56 -17.27 3.78 -9.24
CA ALA A 56 -17.19 5.23 -9.14
C ALA A 56 -15.73 5.72 -9.02
N ILE A 57 -14.90 5.02 -8.23
CA ILE A 57 -13.47 5.31 -8.12
C ILE A 57 -12.76 5.15 -9.48
N GLN A 58 -13.06 4.09 -10.24
CA GLN A 58 -12.52 3.89 -11.59
C GLN A 58 -12.84 5.07 -12.52
N GLU A 59 -14.07 5.56 -12.49
CA GLU A 59 -14.49 6.68 -13.32
C GLU A 59 -13.77 7.98 -12.92
N VAL A 60 -13.67 8.29 -11.64
CA VAL A 60 -12.96 9.50 -11.17
C VAL A 60 -11.45 9.38 -11.44
N ALA A 61 -10.83 8.23 -11.22
CA ALA A 61 -9.42 7.98 -11.56
C ALA A 61 -9.15 8.23 -13.05
N ARG A 62 -10.06 7.78 -13.91
CA ARG A 62 -10.01 8.01 -15.38
C ARG A 62 -10.13 9.49 -15.73
N LEU A 63 -11.05 10.22 -15.11
CA LEU A 63 -11.26 11.65 -15.35
C LEU A 63 -10.09 12.49 -14.82
N ALA A 64 -9.57 12.16 -13.64
CA ALA A 64 -8.43 12.81 -13.02
C ALA A 64 -7.07 12.38 -13.63
N LYS A 65 -7.05 11.32 -14.45
CA LYS A 65 -5.84 10.73 -15.04
C LYS A 65 -4.78 10.39 -14.01
N VAL A 66 -5.19 9.82 -12.88
CA VAL A 66 -4.32 9.46 -11.77
C VAL A 66 -4.43 7.97 -11.47
N ASN A 67 -3.33 7.32 -11.09
CA ASN A 67 -3.36 5.95 -10.59
C ASN A 67 -3.89 5.93 -9.15
N VAL A 68 -4.61 4.87 -8.78
CA VAL A 68 -5.16 4.72 -7.42
C VAL A 68 -4.81 3.34 -6.87
N VAL A 69 -4.18 3.30 -5.70
CA VAL A 69 -4.15 2.11 -4.85
C VAL A 69 -5.30 2.23 -3.87
N CYS A 70 -6.39 1.54 -4.20
CA CYS A 70 -7.54 1.43 -3.32
C CYS A 70 -7.13 0.75 -2.02
N GLY A 71 -7.68 1.21 -0.92
CA GLY A 71 -7.53 0.53 0.36
C GLY A 71 -8.13 -0.87 0.31
N VAL A 72 -7.83 -1.65 1.32
CA VAL A 72 -8.35 -3.02 1.42
C VAL A 72 -9.87 -3.00 1.50
N THR A 73 -10.52 -3.77 0.64
CA THR A 73 -11.96 -3.98 0.61
C THR A 73 -12.31 -5.45 0.81
N ARG A 74 -13.59 -5.73 1.01
CA ARG A 74 -14.12 -7.07 1.20
C ARG A 74 -14.69 -7.58 -0.12
N ASP A 75 -13.91 -8.39 -0.83
CA ASP A 75 -14.26 -8.96 -2.13
C ASP A 75 -14.99 -10.30 -1.95
N LEU A 76 -16.25 -10.36 -2.36
CA LEU A 76 -17.05 -11.59 -2.38
C LEU A 76 -16.90 -12.29 -3.73
N ARG A 77 -16.35 -13.49 -3.75
CA ARG A 77 -16.21 -14.32 -4.95
C ARG A 77 -17.16 -15.49 -4.89
N HIS A 78 -18.11 -15.53 -5.84
CA HIS A 78 -19.10 -16.61 -5.91
C HIS A 78 -18.43 -17.99 -6.02
N GLY A 79 -18.78 -18.88 -5.08
CA GLY A 79 -18.22 -20.24 -5.03
C GLY A 79 -16.84 -20.37 -4.40
N ASP A 80 -16.17 -19.24 -4.09
CA ASP A 80 -14.81 -19.24 -3.53
C ASP A 80 -14.68 -18.54 -2.18
N GLY A 81 -15.69 -17.81 -1.74
CA GLY A 81 -15.70 -17.13 -0.43
C GLY A 81 -15.32 -15.64 -0.51
N SER A 82 -14.92 -15.08 0.63
CA SER A 82 -14.59 -13.66 0.75
C SER A 82 -13.10 -13.46 0.99
N TYR A 83 -12.57 -12.39 0.41
CA TYR A 83 -11.16 -11.98 0.54
C TYR A 83 -11.07 -10.53 1.00
N LEU A 84 -9.96 -10.19 1.61
CA LEU A 84 -9.55 -8.81 1.85
C LEU A 84 -8.61 -8.40 0.71
N THR A 85 -9.09 -7.52 -0.18
CA THR A 85 -8.44 -7.24 -1.46
C THR A 85 -8.14 -5.76 -1.62
N SER A 86 -6.89 -5.43 -1.95
CA SER A 86 -6.52 -4.12 -2.49
C SER A 86 -6.63 -4.14 -4.00
N MET A 87 -7.19 -3.10 -4.59
CA MET A 87 -7.24 -2.95 -6.04
C MET A 87 -6.30 -1.84 -6.49
N VAL A 88 -5.64 -2.06 -7.59
CA VAL A 88 -4.83 -1.06 -8.28
C VAL A 88 -5.57 -0.65 -9.54
N ILE A 89 -5.86 0.63 -9.66
CA ILE A 89 -6.57 1.25 -10.80
C ILE A 89 -5.59 2.18 -11.51
N ASP A 90 -5.48 2.03 -12.82
CA ASP A 90 -4.62 2.87 -13.65
C ASP A 90 -5.30 4.19 -14.05
N ARG A 91 -4.56 5.06 -14.74
CA ARG A 91 -5.04 6.35 -15.26
C ARG A 91 -6.14 6.25 -16.31
N ALA A 92 -6.36 5.06 -16.88
CA ALA A 92 -7.47 4.77 -17.77
C ALA A 92 -8.72 4.29 -17.03
N GLY A 93 -8.66 4.19 -15.71
CA GLY A 93 -9.74 3.68 -14.86
C GLY A 93 -9.86 2.15 -14.89
N GLN A 94 -8.84 1.44 -15.36
CA GLN A 94 -8.87 -0.02 -15.41
C GLN A 94 -8.29 -0.61 -14.13
N ILE A 95 -8.92 -1.67 -13.60
CA ILE A 95 -8.33 -2.45 -12.52
C ILE A 95 -7.20 -3.29 -13.13
N VAL A 96 -5.96 -2.90 -12.88
CA VAL A 96 -4.77 -3.60 -13.36
C VAL A 96 -4.30 -4.71 -12.42
N ALA A 97 -4.68 -4.67 -11.15
CA ALA A 97 -4.40 -5.74 -10.20
C ALA A 97 -5.45 -5.83 -9.09
N ARG A 98 -5.66 -7.07 -8.61
CA ARG A 98 -6.39 -7.40 -7.38
C ARG A 98 -5.44 -8.20 -6.49
N LEU A 99 -5.08 -7.62 -5.38
CA LEU A 99 -4.03 -8.10 -4.49
C LEU A 99 -4.66 -8.50 -3.15
N ASP A 100 -4.77 -9.80 -2.93
CA ASP A 100 -5.42 -10.35 -1.74
C ASP A 100 -4.47 -10.38 -0.55
N LYS A 101 -4.92 -9.88 0.59
CA LYS A 101 -4.20 -9.97 1.86
C LYS A 101 -3.87 -11.42 2.17
N THR A 102 -2.58 -11.71 2.32
CA THR A 102 -2.08 -13.07 2.54
C THR A 102 -2.01 -13.42 4.00
N CYS A 103 -1.60 -12.48 4.84
CA CYS A 103 -1.46 -12.69 6.28
C CYS A 103 -2.63 -12.07 7.04
N LEU A 104 -3.63 -12.88 7.30
CA LEU A 104 -4.84 -12.47 8.01
C LEU A 104 -4.62 -12.39 9.53
N TYR A 105 -5.22 -11.40 10.19
CA TYR A 105 -5.39 -11.40 11.65
C TYR A 105 -6.22 -12.62 12.10
N PRO A 106 -6.06 -13.10 13.32
CA PRO A 106 -6.86 -14.22 13.81
C PRO A 106 -8.39 -14.01 13.68
N ALA A 107 -8.86 -12.78 13.91
CA ALA A 107 -10.28 -12.44 13.75
C ALA A 107 -10.73 -12.45 12.27
N GLU A 108 -9.87 -12.06 11.36
CA GLU A 108 -10.16 -12.07 9.92
C GLU A 108 -10.26 -13.49 9.36
N GLN A 109 -9.48 -14.44 9.91
CA GLN A 109 -9.48 -15.84 9.48
C GLN A 109 -10.84 -16.53 9.66
N LEU A 110 -11.72 -15.98 10.51
CA LEU A 110 -13.06 -16.48 10.70
C LEU A 110 -13.99 -16.19 9.49
N TRP A 111 -13.66 -15.17 8.70
CA TRP A 111 -14.56 -14.64 7.66
C TRP A 111 -13.95 -14.59 6.27
N TYR A 112 -12.61 -14.57 6.19
CA TYR A 112 -11.89 -14.34 4.94
C TYR A 112 -10.91 -15.46 4.65
N ARG A 113 -10.63 -15.65 3.37
CA ARG A 113 -9.57 -16.52 2.89
C ARG A 113 -8.29 -15.74 2.67
N ALA A 114 -7.17 -16.37 2.99
CA ALA A 114 -5.86 -15.81 2.71
C ALA A 114 -5.56 -15.78 1.22
N GLY A 115 -4.90 -14.72 0.77
CA GLY A 115 -4.36 -14.60 -0.57
C GLY A 115 -3.20 -15.58 -0.80
N GLN A 116 -2.73 -15.65 -2.06
CA GLN A 116 -1.67 -16.57 -2.49
C GLN A 116 -0.28 -15.91 -2.57
N GLY A 117 -0.12 -14.71 -1.98
CA GLY A 117 1.17 -14.01 -1.92
C GLY A 117 1.52 -13.19 -3.15
N GLN A 118 0.59 -12.98 -4.08
CA GLN A 118 0.79 -12.04 -5.17
C GLN A 118 0.54 -10.62 -4.65
N LEU A 119 1.61 -9.83 -4.50
CA LEU A 119 1.57 -8.50 -3.90
C LEU A 119 2.19 -7.43 -4.81
N TRP A 120 2.34 -7.72 -6.11
CA TRP A 120 2.95 -6.84 -7.10
C TRP A 120 1.93 -6.43 -8.17
N ALA A 121 2.07 -5.18 -8.62
CA ALA A 121 1.33 -4.63 -9.75
C ALA A 121 2.24 -3.68 -10.56
N GLU A 122 1.94 -3.54 -11.84
CA GLU A 122 2.59 -2.56 -12.70
C GLU A 122 1.63 -1.42 -13.03
N LEU A 123 2.10 -0.20 -12.82
CA LEU A 123 1.43 1.03 -13.23
C LEU A 123 1.88 1.47 -14.62
N ASP A 124 1.20 2.46 -15.18
CA ASP A 124 1.59 3.10 -16.43
C ASP A 124 3.07 3.51 -16.42
N GLY A 125 3.73 3.32 -17.55
CA GLY A 125 5.15 3.66 -17.71
C GLY A 125 6.10 2.60 -17.14
N GLY A 126 5.62 1.40 -16.79
CA GLY A 126 6.45 0.31 -16.31
C GLY A 126 6.92 0.47 -14.87
N ILE A 127 6.16 1.20 -14.06
CA ILE A 127 6.47 1.40 -12.64
C ILE A 127 5.88 0.27 -11.84
N GLY A 128 6.73 -0.63 -11.33
CA GLY A 128 6.33 -1.70 -10.41
C GLY A 128 6.07 -1.19 -9.00
N ILE A 129 4.93 -1.59 -8.42
CA ILE A 129 4.60 -1.33 -7.02
C ILE A 129 4.33 -2.64 -6.28
N GLY A 130 4.75 -2.71 -5.01
CA GLY A 130 4.35 -3.78 -4.08
C GLY A 130 3.29 -3.25 -3.14
N VAL A 131 2.14 -3.91 -3.02
CA VAL A 131 1.06 -3.51 -2.11
C VAL A 131 0.94 -4.54 -0.99
N LEU A 132 1.06 -4.08 0.25
CA LEU A 132 1.18 -4.89 1.45
C LEU A 132 0.04 -4.51 2.41
N ALA A 133 -0.89 -5.43 2.64
CA ALA A 133 -2.04 -5.18 3.51
C ALA A 133 -1.78 -5.73 4.94
N GLY A 134 -1.82 -4.85 5.94
CA GLY A 134 -1.69 -5.22 7.34
C GLY A 134 -0.45 -6.09 7.63
N PHE A 135 -0.66 -7.32 8.07
CA PHE A 135 0.42 -8.25 8.45
C PHE A 135 1.30 -8.73 7.29
N ASP A 136 0.93 -8.51 6.02
CA ASP A 136 1.81 -8.84 4.89
C ASP A 136 3.14 -8.09 4.97
N LEU A 137 3.12 -6.86 5.51
CA LEU A 137 4.31 -6.05 5.75
C LEU A 137 5.34 -6.74 6.68
N LEU A 138 4.87 -7.56 7.63
CA LEU A 138 5.74 -8.25 8.59
C LEU A 138 6.44 -9.46 7.97
N ARG A 139 6.01 -9.93 6.81
CA ARG A 139 6.53 -11.10 6.10
C ARG A 139 7.60 -10.71 5.09
N ALA A 140 8.86 -10.87 5.48
CA ALA A 140 10.01 -10.54 4.63
C ALA A 140 10.03 -11.30 3.30
N ASP A 141 9.57 -12.54 3.29
CA ASP A 141 9.49 -13.38 2.10
C ASP A 141 8.48 -12.86 1.06
N LEU A 142 7.32 -12.37 1.51
CA LEU A 142 6.30 -11.77 0.63
C LEU A 142 6.80 -10.44 0.03
N VAL A 143 7.38 -9.57 0.86
CA VAL A 143 7.94 -8.29 0.38
C VAL A 143 9.07 -8.52 -0.61
N ARG A 144 9.97 -9.48 -0.32
CA ARG A 144 11.05 -9.87 -1.22
C ARG A 144 10.53 -10.42 -2.55
N ALA A 145 9.44 -11.19 -2.53
CA ALA A 145 8.82 -11.68 -3.75
C ALA A 145 8.32 -10.52 -4.61
N ALA A 146 7.58 -9.55 -4.04
CA ALA A 146 7.11 -8.37 -4.76
C ALA A 146 8.26 -7.55 -5.38
N VAL A 147 9.37 -7.38 -4.64
CA VAL A 147 10.55 -6.66 -5.16
C VAL A 147 11.24 -7.43 -6.29
N ARG A 148 11.29 -8.76 -6.23
CA ARG A 148 11.84 -9.61 -7.30
C ARG A 148 10.99 -9.59 -8.57
N GLU A 149 9.66 -9.41 -8.44
CA GLU A 149 8.76 -9.22 -9.58
C GLU A 149 8.91 -7.83 -10.22
N GLY A 150 9.56 -6.88 -9.55
CA GLY A 150 9.87 -5.57 -10.11
C GLY A 150 9.36 -4.37 -9.30
N ALA A 151 8.88 -4.57 -8.07
CA ALA A 151 8.42 -3.44 -7.26
C ALA A 151 9.58 -2.46 -6.98
N GLN A 152 9.36 -1.21 -7.34
CA GLN A 152 10.26 -0.07 -7.14
C GLN A 152 9.82 0.78 -5.95
N LEU A 153 8.54 0.72 -5.62
CA LEU A 153 7.87 1.40 -4.52
C LEU A 153 7.04 0.38 -3.75
N LEU A 154 7.10 0.42 -2.42
CA LEU A 154 6.27 -0.40 -1.55
C LEU A 154 5.16 0.47 -0.95
N ILE A 155 3.92 0.00 -1.05
CA ILE A 155 2.73 0.62 -0.44
C ILE A 155 2.28 -0.29 0.69
N ALA A 156 2.32 0.20 1.92
CA ALA A 156 1.83 -0.52 3.10
C ALA A 156 0.51 0.09 3.56
N GLN A 157 -0.55 -0.69 3.56
CA GLN A 157 -1.88 -0.29 4.03
C GLN A 157 -2.11 -0.94 5.39
N PHE A 158 -2.41 -0.17 6.41
CA PHE A 158 -2.57 -0.71 7.76
C PHE A 158 -3.65 -0.02 8.57
N ALA A 159 -4.11 -0.69 9.63
CA ALA A 159 -5.06 -0.21 10.60
C ALA A 159 -4.52 -0.51 12.00
N ALA A 160 -3.81 0.46 12.60
CA ALA A 160 -3.25 0.32 13.94
C ALA A 160 -4.26 0.78 14.99
N ASP A 161 -4.60 -0.12 15.90
CA ASP A 161 -5.53 0.12 17.03
C ASP A 161 -4.81 0.31 18.37
N SER A 162 -3.50 0.38 18.35
CA SER A 162 -2.69 0.67 19.53
C SER A 162 -1.34 1.29 19.16
N PRO A 163 -0.74 2.09 20.07
CA PRO A 163 0.60 2.65 19.88
C PRO A 163 1.67 1.56 19.69
N GLU A 164 1.56 0.43 20.36
CA GLU A 164 2.51 -0.69 20.29
C GLU A 164 2.49 -1.33 18.89
N TYR A 165 1.29 -1.50 18.31
CA TYR A 165 1.19 -2.02 16.96
C TYR A 165 1.67 -0.99 15.94
N LEU A 166 1.39 0.29 16.12
CA LEU A 166 1.93 1.36 15.27
C LEU A 166 3.46 1.38 15.27
N GLU A 167 4.10 1.20 16.43
CA GLU A 167 5.57 1.09 16.50
C GLU A 167 6.10 -0.18 15.81
N THR A 168 5.35 -1.28 15.87
CA THR A 168 5.68 -2.51 15.12
C THR A 168 5.64 -2.23 13.61
N VAL A 169 4.61 -1.55 13.12
CA VAL A 169 4.48 -1.13 11.71
C VAL A 169 5.65 -0.20 11.32
N ARG A 170 5.95 0.82 12.12
CA ARG A 170 7.06 1.77 11.89
C ARG A 170 8.41 1.07 11.78
N SER A 171 8.65 0.10 12.64
CA SER A 171 9.87 -0.72 12.61
C SER A 171 9.94 -1.57 11.34
N ALA A 172 8.82 -2.19 10.96
CA ALA A 172 8.74 -3.02 9.77
C ALA A 172 8.99 -2.21 8.49
N ILE A 173 8.31 -1.07 8.29
CA ILE A 173 8.48 -0.23 7.08
C ILE A 173 9.91 0.26 6.94
N SER A 174 10.56 0.65 8.05
CA SER A 174 11.96 1.07 8.03
C SER A 174 12.88 -0.09 7.64
N THR A 175 12.61 -1.29 8.18
CA THR A 175 13.36 -2.50 7.85
C THR A 175 13.18 -2.86 6.37
N ARG A 176 11.95 -2.82 5.83
CA ARG A 176 11.69 -3.13 4.42
C ARG A 176 12.33 -2.12 3.49
N ALA A 177 12.28 -0.82 3.83
CA ALA A 177 12.95 0.20 3.04
C ALA A 177 14.47 -0.04 2.95
N LEU A 178 15.11 -0.38 4.07
CA LEU A 178 16.54 -0.67 4.12
C LEU A 178 16.89 -1.99 3.42
N GLU A 179 16.15 -3.06 3.72
CA GLU A 179 16.37 -4.41 3.19
C GLU A 179 16.26 -4.44 1.65
N HIS A 180 15.38 -3.63 1.09
CA HIS A 180 15.09 -3.65 -0.35
C HIS A 180 15.60 -2.41 -1.10
N LEU A 181 16.20 -1.45 -0.42
CA LEU A 181 16.60 -0.15 -0.99
C LEU A 181 15.48 0.46 -1.84
N ALA A 182 14.27 0.43 -1.29
CA ALA A 182 13.05 0.91 -1.90
C ALA A 182 12.31 1.84 -0.94
N PRO A 183 11.71 2.94 -1.41
CA PRO A 183 10.87 3.76 -0.56
C PRO A 183 9.61 2.98 -0.16
N VAL A 184 9.10 3.27 1.04
CA VAL A 184 7.84 2.72 1.55
C VAL A 184 6.89 3.86 1.87
N VAL A 185 5.73 3.84 1.24
CA VAL A 185 4.56 4.67 1.55
C VAL A 185 3.63 3.85 2.40
N ALA A 186 3.51 4.20 3.67
CA ALA A 186 2.63 3.52 4.61
C ALA A 186 1.42 4.39 4.92
N VAL A 187 0.22 3.88 4.66
CA VAL A 187 -1.05 4.59 4.80
C VAL A 187 -1.85 3.95 5.92
N GLY A 188 -2.03 4.70 7.00
CA GLY A 188 -2.73 4.26 8.20
C GLY A 188 -4.19 4.68 8.20
N GLN A 189 -5.06 3.80 8.64
CA GLN A 189 -6.46 4.12 8.88
C GLN A 189 -6.64 4.89 10.16
N LEU A 190 -7.54 5.86 10.15
CA LEU A 190 -7.99 6.64 11.30
C LEU A 190 -9.48 6.41 11.53
N GLY A 191 -9.96 6.56 12.78
CA GLY A 191 -11.38 6.53 13.14
C GLY A 191 -11.86 5.20 13.73
N ASN A 192 -13.18 5.07 13.87
CA ASN A 192 -13.80 3.93 14.54
C ASN A 192 -14.41 2.95 13.54
N PHE A 193 -13.93 1.72 13.56
CA PHE A 193 -14.43 0.68 12.68
C PHE A 193 -14.30 -0.70 13.34
N PHE A 194 -15.31 -1.56 13.22
CA PHE A 194 -15.34 -2.87 13.88
C PHE A 194 -15.24 -2.82 15.41
N GLY A 195 -15.76 -1.74 16.03
CA GLY A 195 -15.67 -1.55 17.46
C GLY A 195 -14.24 -1.31 17.95
N ARG A 196 -13.33 -0.88 17.05
CA ARG A 196 -11.95 -0.49 17.37
C ARG A 196 -11.70 0.93 16.93
N GLU A 197 -10.92 1.65 17.71
CA GLU A 197 -10.41 2.96 17.36
C GLU A 197 -9.04 2.79 16.69
N TYR A 198 -8.91 3.28 15.46
CA TYR A 198 -7.66 3.29 14.70
C TYR A 198 -7.02 4.67 14.75
N ILE A 199 -5.73 4.70 14.96
CA ILE A 199 -4.98 5.90 15.37
C ILE A 199 -4.17 6.56 14.24
N GLY A 200 -4.39 6.17 12.98
CA GLY A 200 -3.67 6.74 11.84
C GLY A 200 -2.19 6.36 11.83
N GLY A 201 -1.34 7.37 11.75
CA GLY A 201 0.11 7.21 11.79
C GLY A 201 0.74 6.94 10.42
N SER A 202 0.12 7.43 9.33
CA SER A 202 0.68 7.34 7.99
C SER A 202 2.08 7.93 7.94
N THR A 203 2.97 7.27 7.19
CA THR A 203 4.36 7.69 7.12
C THR A 203 4.98 7.30 5.79
N VAL A 204 5.96 8.09 5.34
CA VAL A 204 6.77 7.75 4.17
C VAL A 204 8.23 7.72 4.58
N VAL A 205 8.90 6.64 4.24
CA VAL A 205 10.33 6.47 4.48
C VAL A 205 11.05 6.14 3.18
N ARG A 206 12.32 6.56 3.12
CA ARG A 206 13.20 6.22 2.00
C ARG A 206 14.56 5.74 2.49
N PRO A 207 15.21 4.84 1.75
CA PRO A 207 16.59 4.48 2.03
C PRO A 207 17.52 5.65 1.69
N THR A 208 18.62 5.76 2.41
CA THR A 208 19.69 6.75 2.14
C THR A 208 21.04 6.06 1.93
N LEU A 209 22.00 6.82 1.40
CA LEU A 209 23.41 6.43 1.41
C LEU A 209 24.15 7.24 2.47
N SER A 210 25.02 6.59 3.21
CA SER A 210 25.96 7.26 4.10
C SER A 210 27.02 8.02 3.30
N GLY A 211 27.78 8.90 3.96
CA GLY A 211 28.89 9.61 3.35
C GLY A 211 29.98 8.69 2.76
N ALA A 212 30.08 7.43 3.22
CA ALA A 212 30.93 6.41 2.64
C ALA A 212 30.33 5.72 1.39
N GLY A 213 29.13 6.11 0.97
CA GLY A 213 28.43 5.57 -0.20
C GLY A 213 27.88 4.15 0.00
N VAL A 214 27.70 3.70 1.24
CA VAL A 214 27.00 2.45 1.59
C VAL A 214 25.60 2.77 2.11
N PRO A 215 24.66 1.78 2.15
CA PRO A 215 23.35 2.02 2.71
C PRO A 215 23.43 2.64 4.10
N GLY A 216 22.77 3.79 4.26
CA GLY A 216 22.68 4.56 5.49
C GLY A 216 21.38 4.29 6.25
N PRO A 217 21.11 5.08 7.30
CA PRO A 217 19.84 5.00 8.00
C PRO A 217 18.68 5.36 7.07
N VAL A 218 17.51 4.81 7.35
CA VAL A 218 16.27 5.19 6.64
C VAL A 218 15.86 6.59 7.07
N GLU A 219 15.52 7.43 6.10
CA GLU A 219 15.00 8.77 6.34
C GLU A 219 13.47 8.74 6.32
N ARG A 220 12.85 9.32 7.32
CA ARG A 220 11.41 9.56 7.36
C ARG A 220 11.13 10.94 6.76
N ILE A 221 10.47 10.96 5.60
CA ILE A 221 10.16 12.21 4.87
C ILE A 221 8.74 12.70 5.10
N LEU A 222 7.88 11.84 5.67
CA LEU A 222 6.52 12.18 6.11
C LEU A 222 6.21 11.39 7.38
N ALA A 223 5.55 12.04 8.33
CA ALA A 223 4.87 11.40 9.46
C ALA A 223 3.59 12.17 9.74
N MET A 224 2.46 11.49 9.66
CA MET A 224 1.15 11.99 10.08
C MET A 224 0.83 11.40 11.45
N GLU A 225 0.09 12.13 12.24
CA GLU A 225 -0.41 11.69 13.54
C GLU A 225 -1.88 11.27 13.41
N ASP A 226 -2.74 11.70 14.32
CA ASP A 226 -4.15 11.33 14.42
C ASP A 226 -5.10 12.31 13.68
N GLU A 227 -4.59 12.99 12.65
CA GLU A 227 -5.35 13.93 11.84
C GLU A 227 -5.75 13.31 10.51
N GLU A 228 -6.98 13.61 10.06
CA GLU A 228 -7.40 13.33 8.71
C GLU A 228 -6.80 14.36 7.76
N ASP A 229 -6.01 13.89 6.79
CA ASP A 229 -5.34 14.77 5.83
C ASP A 229 -4.84 13.99 4.61
N MET A 230 -4.50 14.73 3.57
CA MET A 230 -3.81 14.21 2.39
C MET A 230 -2.50 14.97 2.16
N TRP A 231 -1.40 14.23 2.17
CA TRP A 231 -0.06 14.78 1.91
C TRP A 231 0.51 14.26 0.60
N VAL A 232 1.21 15.13 -0.11
CA VAL A 232 1.92 14.78 -1.34
C VAL A 232 3.42 14.69 -1.07
N VAL A 233 4.01 13.57 -1.46
CA VAL A 233 5.46 13.36 -1.41
C VAL A 233 6.00 13.12 -2.82
N GLU A 234 7.21 13.60 -3.08
CA GLU A 234 7.91 13.34 -4.33
C GLU A 234 9.06 12.34 -4.10
N LEU A 235 9.08 11.27 -4.91
CA LEU A 235 10.03 10.18 -4.82
C LEU A 235 10.77 10.04 -6.16
N ASP A 236 12.11 10.06 -6.11
CA ASP A 236 12.96 9.76 -7.25
C ASP A 236 13.19 8.24 -7.33
N LEU A 237 12.30 7.54 -8.02
CA LEU A 237 12.36 6.07 -8.13
C LEU A 237 13.57 5.60 -8.93
N ASP A 238 14.07 6.41 -9.87
CA ASP A 238 15.26 6.08 -10.64
C ASP A 238 16.52 6.07 -9.75
N ALA A 239 16.65 7.06 -8.86
CA ALA A 239 17.75 7.10 -7.90
C ALA A 239 17.75 5.85 -6.99
N PHE A 240 16.59 5.36 -6.54
CA PHE A 240 16.50 4.13 -5.75
C PHE A 240 16.80 2.87 -6.58
N ARG A 241 16.40 2.85 -7.85
CA ARG A 241 16.76 1.77 -8.78
C ARG A 241 18.27 1.71 -9.00
N GLU A 242 18.92 2.85 -9.24
CA GLU A 242 20.38 2.94 -9.36
C GLU A 242 21.09 2.51 -8.08
N MET A 243 20.57 2.95 -6.92
CA MET A 243 21.08 2.51 -5.62
C MET A 243 21.05 0.98 -5.50
N ARG A 244 19.95 0.33 -5.86
CA ARG A 244 19.83 -1.14 -5.84
C ARG A 244 20.82 -1.83 -6.77
N HIS A 245 20.99 -1.32 -7.99
CA HIS A 245 21.96 -1.87 -8.95
C HIS A 245 23.41 -1.75 -8.46
N ARG A 246 23.73 -0.70 -7.73
CA ARG A 246 25.06 -0.48 -7.17
C ARG A 246 25.43 -1.51 -6.10
N PHE A 247 24.45 -2.03 -5.38
CA PHE A 247 24.66 -2.99 -4.29
C PHE A 247 24.22 -4.40 -4.71
N SER A 248 25.16 -5.16 -5.26
CA SER A 248 24.92 -6.50 -5.82
C SER A 248 24.44 -7.57 -4.81
N TYR A 249 24.39 -7.27 -3.51
CA TYR A 249 23.86 -8.23 -2.54
C TYR A 249 22.35 -8.44 -2.69
N TYR A 250 21.68 -7.60 -3.50
CA TYR A 250 20.28 -7.76 -3.89
C TYR A 250 20.10 -8.85 -4.96
N ASP A 251 21.12 -9.06 -5.79
CA ASP A 251 21.27 -10.23 -6.63
C ASP A 251 22.36 -11.12 -6.00
N PRO A 252 22.04 -11.95 -5.01
CA PRO A 252 23.05 -12.85 -4.48
C PRO A 252 23.62 -13.65 -5.65
N PRO A 253 24.96 -13.74 -5.77
CA PRO A 253 25.56 -14.53 -6.83
C PRO A 253 24.90 -15.90 -6.78
N ARG A 254 24.42 -16.40 -7.94
CA ARG A 254 23.88 -17.75 -8.03
C ARG A 254 24.99 -18.67 -7.53
N ILE A 255 24.81 -19.19 -6.32
CA ILE A 255 25.74 -20.21 -5.80
C ILE A 255 25.63 -21.33 -6.82
N PRO A 256 26.71 -21.66 -7.56
CA PRO A 256 26.65 -22.79 -8.47
C PRO A 256 26.23 -24.00 -7.64
N ARG A 257 25.15 -24.66 -8.04
CA ARG A 257 24.83 -25.93 -7.44
C ARG A 257 26.06 -26.80 -7.68
N ALA A 258 26.73 -27.17 -6.59
CA ALA A 258 27.78 -28.18 -6.69
C ALA A 258 27.20 -29.36 -7.42
N LEU A 259 27.84 -29.72 -8.55
CA LEU A 259 27.53 -30.90 -9.34
C LEU A 259 27.78 -32.17 -8.52
#